data_da928eede32a93465294ce0e5f809d54
#
_entry.id   da928eede32a93465294ce0e5f809d54
#
_cell.length_a   1.000
_cell.length_b   1.000
_cell.length_c   1.000
_cell.angle_alpha   90.00
_cell.angle_beta   90.00
_cell.angle_gamma   90.00
#
_symmetry.space_group_name_H-M   'P 1'
#
loop_
_entity.id
_entity.type
_entity.pdbx_description
1 polymer ?
#
loop_
_entity_poly.entity_id
_entity_poly.type
_entity_poly.pdbx_seq_one_letter_code
_entity_poly.pdbx_strand_id
1 'polypeptide(L)'
;PVVFVIAFVTFGIWYFLPTDAIFSRALINFVSVLVIACPCALGLATPTAIMVGTGLGAQSGILIMGGETLEKIHKLTAVVFDKTGTLTRGEPQVTDVVAVAGDEERQVLISAAALENTSEHPLARAIIKRAQEDNIVPAIIEKFEALSGLGAKAEIEGRPALIGNKMMLTEHGIDIASLEEKASRLSAD
;
A
#
# COMPACT_ATOMS: atom_id res chain seq x y z
N PRO A 1 -24.21 41.12 -9.82
CA PRO A 1 -24.86 42.45 -10.05
C PRO A 1 -25.04 42.73 -11.55
N VAL A 2 -24.06 42.46 -12.42
CA VAL A 2 -24.13 42.75 -13.87
C VAL A 2 -25.34 42.08 -14.54
N VAL A 3 -25.62 40.83 -14.25
CA VAL A 3 -26.77 40.09 -14.81
C VAL A 3 -28.11 40.72 -14.45
N PHE A 4 -28.27 41.22 -13.23
CA PHE A 4 -29.47 41.92 -12.82
C PHE A 4 -29.69 43.22 -13.61
N VAL A 5 -28.59 43.96 -13.82
CA VAL A 5 -28.66 45.18 -14.65
C VAL A 5 -29.09 44.84 -16.08
N ILE A 6 -28.50 43.80 -16.68
CA ILE A 6 -28.91 43.36 -18.02
C ILE A 6 -30.35 42.89 -18.05
N ALA A 7 -30.81 42.14 -17.05
CA ALA A 7 -32.18 41.69 -16.96
C ALA A 7 -33.17 42.85 -16.87
N PHE A 8 -32.89 43.89 -16.04
CA PHE A 8 -33.72 45.06 -15.94
C PHE A 8 -33.73 45.92 -17.22
N VAL A 9 -32.56 46.05 -17.86
CA VAL A 9 -32.48 46.75 -19.16
C VAL A 9 -33.31 45.99 -20.21
N THR A 10 -33.20 44.67 -20.27
CA THR A 10 -33.98 43.83 -21.16
C THR A 10 -35.47 43.97 -20.89
N PHE A 11 -35.89 43.96 -19.61
CA PHE A 11 -37.27 44.20 -19.24
C PHE A 11 -37.76 45.58 -19.74
N GLY A 12 -37.01 46.66 -19.51
CA GLY A 12 -37.30 47.99 -19.96
C GLY A 12 -37.46 48.10 -21.48
N ILE A 13 -36.52 47.54 -22.23
CA ILE A 13 -36.57 47.53 -23.69
C ILE A 13 -37.86 46.87 -24.18
N TRP A 14 -38.18 45.66 -23.71
CA TRP A 14 -39.38 44.92 -24.14
C TRP A 14 -40.68 45.53 -23.63
N TYR A 15 -40.66 46.27 -22.53
CA TYR A 15 -41.84 46.99 -22.00
C TYR A 15 -42.21 48.20 -22.86
N PHE A 16 -41.25 48.88 -23.47
CA PHE A 16 -41.48 50.04 -24.30
C PHE A 16 -41.67 49.75 -25.81
N LEU A 17 -41.40 48.47 -26.23
CA LEU A 17 -41.71 48.11 -27.62
C LEU A 17 -43.21 47.89 -27.82
N PRO A 18 -43.81 48.42 -28.89
CA PRO A 18 -45.21 48.24 -29.19
C PRO A 18 -45.48 46.80 -29.71
N THR A 19 -45.79 45.89 -28.79
CA THR A 19 -46.12 44.49 -29.10
C THR A 19 -47.33 44.04 -28.30
N ASP A 20 -48.09 43.08 -28.84
CA ASP A 20 -49.16 42.46 -28.09
C ASP A 20 -48.65 41.74 -26.85
N ALA A 21 -49.38 41.85 -25.72
CA ALA A 21 -48.97 41.27 -24.42
C ALA A 21 -47.61 41.79 -23.88
N ILE A 22 -47.40 43.10 -23.92
CA ILE A 22 -46.17 43.83 -23.54
C ILE A 22 -45.59 43.36 -22.21
N PHE A 23 -46.41 43.35 -21.15
CA PHE A 23 -45.93 42.95 -19.81
C PHE A 23 -45.47 41.51 -19.74
N SER A 24 -46.23 40.56 -20.32
CA SER A 24 -45.87 39.16 -20.29
C SER A 24 -44.58 38.86 -21.05
N ARG A 25 -44.36 39.50 -22.20
CA ARG A 25 -43.14 39.36 -22.98
C ARG A 25 -41.94 39.98 -22.27
N ALA A 26 -42.10 41.17 -21.70
CA ALA A 26 -41.03 41.80 -20.93
C ALA A 26 -40.63 40.93 -19.72
N LEU A 27 -41.61 40.36 -19.01
CA LEU A 27 -41.36 39.50 -17.86
C LEU A 27 -40.69 38.18 -18.27
N ILE A 28 -41.14 37.54 -19.35
CA ILE A 28 -40.53 36.32 -19.86
C ILE A 28 -39.05 36.57 -20.21
N ASN A 29 -38.75 37.64 -20.95
CA ASN A 29 -37.37 37.94 -21.33
C ASN A 29 -36.48 38.29 -20.12
N PHE A 30 -37.02 39.00 -19.13
CA PHE A 30 -36.35 39.26 -17.87
C PHE A 30 -35.95 37.95 -17.15
N VAL A 31 -36.93 37.06 -16.97
CA VAL A 31 -36.71 35.78 -16.31
C VAL A 31 -35.74 34.92 -17.12
N SER A 32 -35.86 34.92 -18.46
CA SER A 32 -34.94 34.16 -19.33
C SER A 32 -33.50 34.59 -19.17
N VAL A 33 -33.20 35.88 -19.08
CA VAL A 33 -31.83 36.36 -18.82
C VAL A 33 -31.31 35.84 -17.48
N LEU A 34 -32.14 35.87 -16.43
CA LEU A 34 -31.74 35.37 -15.12
C LEU A 34 -31.50 33.85 -15.11
N VAL A 35 -32.36 33.07 -15.77
CA VAL A 35 -32.25 31.62 -15.85
C VAL A 35 -31.01 31.21 -16.69
N ILE A 36 -30.79 31.85 -17.84
CA ILE A 36 -29.63 31.56 -18.70
C ILE A 36 -28.31 31.92 -18.01
N ALA A 37 -28.32 33.00 -17.21
CA ALA A 37 -27.13 33.40 -16.46
C ALA A 37 -26.82 32.50 -15.25
N CYS A 38 -27.73 31.62 -14.89
CA CYS A 38 -27.47 30.60 -13.85
C CYS A 38 -26.53 29.52 -14.41
N PRO A 39 -25.35 29.28 -13.86
CA PRO A 39 -24.44 28.25 -14.33
C PRO A 39 -24.86 26.85 -13.84
N CYS A 40 -26.17 26.53 -13.88
CA CYS A 40 -26.71 25.30 -13.32
C CYS A 40 -26.09 24.03 -13.97
N ALA A 41 -25.88 24.07 -15.29
CA ALA A 41 -25.20 22.98 -16.00
C ALA A 41 -23.73 22.81 -15.57
N LEU A 42 -23.04 23.95 -15.35
CA LEU A 42 -21.65 23.92 -14.87
C LEU A 42 -21.58 23.46 -13.41
N GLY A 43 -22.56 23.82 -12.57
CA GLY A 43 -22.66 23.39 -11.18
C GLY A 43 -22.94 21.87 -11.01
N LEU A 44 -23.45 21.20 -12.04
CA LEU A 44 -23.62 19.74 -12.04
C LEU A 44 -22.46 19.00 -12.70
N ALA A 45 -21.81 19.59 -13.67
CA ALA A 45 -20.75 18.93 -14.45
C ALA A 45 -19.54 18.52 -13.59
N THR A 46 -19.03 19.42 -12.76
CA THR A 46 -17.86 19.16 -11.92
C THR A 46 -18.13 18.09 -10.85
N PRO A 47 -19.20 18.17 -10.03
CA PRO A 47 -19.49 17.09 -9.08
C PRO A 47 -19.75 15.73 -9.74
N THR A 48 -20.40 15.71 -10.90
CA THR A 48 -20.64 14.47 -11.64
C THR A 48 -19.33 13.87 -12.14
N ALA A 49 -18.43 14.66 -12.70
CA ALA A 49 -17.13 14.20 -13.14
C ALA A 49 -16.29 13.64 -11.99
N ILE A 50 -16.29 14.32 -10.83
CA ILE A 50 -15.62 13.83 -9.61
C ILE A 50 -16.24 12.52 -9.14
N MET A 51 -17.57 12.42 -9.10
CA MET A 51 -18.28 11.19 -8.68
C MET A 51 -17.95 10.00 -9.60
N VAL A 52 -17.97 10.20 -10.90
CA VAL A 52 -17.61 9.16 -11.88
C VAL A 52 -16.13 8.79 -11.74
N GLY A 53 -15.24 9.78 -11.66
CA GLY A 53 -13.80 9.56 -11.53
C GLY A 53 -13.43 8.80 -10.24
N THR A 54 -14.00 9.20 -9.11
CA THR A 54 -13.78 8.50 -7.83
C THR A 54 -14.39 7.10 -7.83
N GLY A 55 -15.56 6.91 -8.49
CA GLY A 55 -16.20 5.61 -8.64
C GLY A 55 -15.35 4.63 -9.47
N LEU A 56 -14.79 5.07 -10.59
CA LEU A 56 -13.87 4.27 -11.40
C LEU A 56 -12.58 3.96 -10.65
N GLY A 57 -12.05 4.92 -9.89
CA GLY A 57 -10.91 4.69 -9.01
C GLY A 57 -11.19 3.60 -7.97
N ALA A 58 -12.33 3.67 -7.30
CA ALA A 58 -12.74 2.68 -6.29
C ALA A 58 -12.89 1.28 -6.88
N GLN A 59 -13.42 1.12 -8.09
CA GLN A 59 -13.49 -0.16 -8.79
C GLN A 59 -12.10 -0.76 -9.07
N SER A 60 -11.09 0.08 -9.20
CA SER A 60 -9.68 -0.32 -9.35
C SER A 60 -8.93 -0.45 -8.01
N GLY A 61 -9.63 -0.39 -6.87
CA GLY A 61 -9.03 -0.44 -5.54
C GLY A 61 -8.39 0.87 -5.08
N ILE A 62 -8.58 1.98 -5.81
CA ILE A 62 -8.01 3.29 -5.49
C ILE A 62 -9.09 4.13 -4.80
N LEU A 63 -8.94 4.33 -3.49
CA LEU A 63 -9.85 5.16 -2.71
C LEU A 63 -9.38 6.62 -2.70
N ILE A 64 -10.15 7.50 -3.33
CA ILE A 64 -9.84 8.93 -3.42
C ILE A 64 -10.71 9.68 -2.42
N MET A 65 -10.09 10.35 -1.47
CA MET A 65 -10.78 11.15 -0.45
C MET A 65 -10.95 12.59 -0.95
N GLY A 66 -12.16 12.89 -1.47
CA GLY A 66 -12.56 14.24 -1.88
C GLY A 66 -12.06 14.68 -3.25
N GLY A 67 -12.80 15.62 -3.86
CA GLY A 67 -12.50 16.17 -5.19
C GLY A 67 -11.23 17.01 -5.22
N GLU A 68 -10.85 17.63 -4.11
CA GLU A 68 -9.62 18.44 -3.99
C GLU A 68 -8.35 17.61 -4.28
N THR A 69 -8.37 16.33 -3.90
CA THR A 69 -7.27 15.41 -4.20
C THR A 69 -7.10 15.21 -5.71
N LEU A 70 -8.21 15.02 -6.44
CA LEU A 70 -8.20 14.91 -7.90
C LEU A 70 -7.68 16.18 -8.58
N GLU A 71 -8.05 17.35 -8.05
CA GLU A 71 -7.58 18.62 -8.58
C GLU A 71 -6.09 18.87 -8.33
N LYS A 72 -5.50 18.26 -7.30
CA LYS A 72 -4.08 18.41 -6.97
C LYS A 72 -3.18 17.43 -7.71
N ILE A 73 -3.69 16.28 -8.15
CA ILE A 73 -2.88 15.23 -8.79
C ILE A 73 -2.09 15.76 -10.00
N HIS A 74 -2.69 16.61 -10.83
CA HIS A 74 -2.03 17.14 -12.02
C HIS A 74 -0.88 18.12 -11.71
N LYS A 75 -0.74 18.56 -10.46
CA LYS A 75 0.33 19.48 -10.00
C LYS A 75 1.51 18.73 -9.37
N LEU A 76 1.41 17.40 -9.24
CA LEU A 76 2.48 16.61 -8.65
C LEU A 76 3.70 16.62 -9.57
N THR A 77 4.86 16.91 -9.00
CA THR A 77 6.16 16.90 -9.68
C THR A 77 7.07 15.78 -9.20
N ALA A 78 6.75 15.17 -8.06
CA ALA A 78 7.50 14.06 -7.49
C ALA A 78 6.56 13.12 -6.75
N VAL A 79 6.91 11.83 -6.74
CA VAL A 79 6.21 10.79 -5.99
C VAL A 79 7.25 10.05 -5.15
N VAL A 80 6.97 9.89 -3.86
CA VAL A 80 7.81 9.15 -2.93
C VAL A 80 7.05 7.91 -2.50
N PHE A 81 7.64 6.74 -2.70
CA PHE A 81 7.06 5.46 -2.29
C PHE A 81 7.73 4.97 -1.01
N ASP A 82 6.92 4.52 -0.05
CA ASP A 82 7.46 3.68 1.02
C ASP A 82 7.87 2.33 0.46
N LYS A 83 8.96 1.75 0.99
CA LYS A 83 9.46 0.47 0.53
C LYS A 83 8.60 -0.68 1.07
N THR A 84 8.42 -0.72 2.39
CA THR A 84 7.89 -1.90 3.08
C THR A 84 6.36 -1.93 3.04
N GLY A 85 5.78 -2.95 2.43
CA GLY A 85 4.32 -3.07 2.30
C GLY A 85 3.70 -2.23 1.18
N THR A 86 4.50 -1.39 0.47
CA THR A 86 4.07 -0.61 -0.70
C THR A 86 4.75 -1.14 -1.97
N LEU A 87 6.09 -1.07 -2.04
CA LEU A 87 6.85 -1.64 -3.15
C LEU A 87 7.12 -3.13 -2.95
N THR A 88 7.13 -3.60 -1.71
CA THR A 88 7.29 -4.99 -1.34
C THR A 88 6.02 -5.51 -0.68
N ARG A 89 5.86 -6.81 -0.60
CA ARG A 89 4.71 -7.45 0.07
C ARG A 89 4.71 -7.28 1.59
N GLY A 90 5.82 -6.81 2.18
CA GLY A 90 5.98 -6.69 3.63
C GLY A 90 6.08 -8.03 4.37
N GLU A 91 6.14 -9.13 3.64
CA GLU A 91 6.29 -10.48 4.16
C GLU A 91 7.65 -11.03 3.76
N PRO A 92 8.56 -11.26 4.70
CA PRO A 92 9.80 -11.98 4.43
C PRO A 92 9.51 -13.39 3.90
N GLN A 93 10.36 -13.88 3.00
CA GLN A 93 10.28 -15.23 2.46
C GLN A 93 11.68 -15.84 2.45
N VAL A 94 11.78 -17.16 2.70
CA VAL A 94 13.03 -17.91 2.51
C VAL A 94 13.17 -18.20 1.02
N THR A 95 14.14 -17.56 0.37
CA THR A 95 14.45 -17.79 -1.04
C THR A 95 15.38 -18.98 -1.20
N ASP A 96 16.39 -19.08 -0.36
CA ASP A 96 17.46 -20.04 -0.45
C ASP A 96 17.75 -20.68 0.90
N VAL A 97 18.06 -21.97 0.89
CA VAL A 97 18.59 -22.71 2.03
C VAL A 97 19.94 -23.27 1.59
N VAL A 98 20.98 -22.96 2.33
CA VAL A 98 22.35 -23.41 1.99
C VAL A 98 22.94 -24.15 3.16
N ALA A 99 23.30 -25.39 2.94
CA ALA A 99 23.98 -26.22 3.94
C ALA A 99 25.52 -26.20 3.76
N VAL A 100 26.24 -26.51 4.82
CA VAL A 100 27.68 -26.78 4.75
C VAL A 100 27.91 -28.11 3.98
N ALA A 101 29.07 -28.25 3.36
CA ALA A 101 29.38 -29.43 2.59
C ALA A 101 29.31 -30.73 3.46
N GLY A 102 28.45 -31.65 3.06
CA GLY A 102 28.17 -32.90 3.77
C GLY A 102 26.85 -32.90 4.54
N ASP A 103 26.19 -31.75 4.75
CA ASP A 103 24.88 -31.66 5.37
C ASP A 103 23.78 -31.51 4.31
N GLU A 104 22.55 -31.88 4.68
CA GLU A 104 21.39 -31.74 3.83
C GLU A 104 20.65 -30.41 4.14
N GLU A 105 20.32 -29.61 3.14
CA GLU A 105 19.51 -28.38 3.27
C GLU A 105 18.19 -28.63 3.98
N ARG A 106 17.61 -29.83 3.77
CA ARG A 106 16.39 -30.24 4.47
C ARG A 106 16.59 -30.31 5.98
N GLN A 107 17.75 -30.82 6.47
CA GLN A 107 18.04 -30.91 7.89
C GLN A 107 18.25 -29.54 8.52
N VAL A 108 18.89 -28.64 7.79
CA VAL A 108 19.02 -27.24 8.21
C VAL A 108 17.63 -26.60 8.40
N LEU A 109 16.70 -26.81 7.47
CA LEU A 109 15.36 -26.26 7.54
C LEU A 109 14.52 -26.90 8.66
N ILE A 110 14.68 -28.21 8.92
CA ILE A 110 14.05 -28.90 10.06
C ILE A 110 14.47 -28.25 11.38
N SER A 111 15.79 -28.06 11.56
CA SER A 111 16.34 -27.47 12.78
C SER A 111 15.94 -26.01 12.94
N ALA A 112 15.98 -25.24 11.86
CA ALA A 112 15.57 -23.84 11.86
C ALA A 112 14.08 -23.69 12.20
N ALA A 113 13.21 -24.49 11.58
CA ALA A 113 11.78 -24.47 11.87
C ALA A 113 11.46 -24.90 13.31
N ALA A 114 12.23 -25.85 13.88
CA ALA A 114 12.08 -26.25 15.26
C ALA A 114 12.37 -25.09 16.24
N LEU A 115 13.47 -24.39 16.04
CA LEU A 115 13.88 -23.24 16.87
C LEU A 115 12.92 -22.07 16.75
N GLU A 116 12.43 -21.78 15.54
CA GLU A 116 11.55 -20.63 15.27
C GLU A 116 10.06 -20.90 15.53
N ASN A 117 9.67 -22.15 15.81
CA ASN A 117 8.26 -22.50 16.03
C ASN A 117 7.65 -21.80 17.26
N THR A 118 8.48 -21.37 18.21
CA THR A 118 8.06 -20.61 19.39
C THR A 118 8.35 -19.12 19.30
N SER A 119 8.91 -18.65 18.18
CA SER A 119 9.32 -17.28 17.96
C SER A 119 8.19 -16.45 17.32
N GLU A 120 7.99 -15.23 17.78
CA GLU A 120 7.06 -14.28 17.17
C GLU A 120 7.73 -13.37 16.12
N HIS A 121 9.01 -13.57 15.86
CA HIS A 121 9.74 -12.72 14.94
C HIS A 121 9.22 -12.86 13.49
N PRO A 122 9.15 -11.78 12.68
CA PRO A 122 8.69 -11.87 11.29
C PRO A 122 9.46 -12.88 10.43
N LEU A 123 10.76 -13.02 10.66
CA LEU A 123 11.60 -14.02 9.96
C LEU A 123 11.26 -15.45 10.35
N ALA A 124 10.84 -15.70 11.59
CA ALA A 124 10.39 -17.00 12.04
C ALA A 124 9.21 -17.50 11.20
N ARG A 125 8.24 -16.62 10.94
CA ARG A 125 7.08 -16.96 10.10
C ARG A 125 7.49 -17.37 8.69
N ALA A 126 8.51 -16.72 8.12
CA ALA A 126 9.03 -17.06 6.80
C ALA A 126 9.64 -18.47 6.79
N ILE A 127 10.42 -18.83 7.81
CA ILE A 127 11.05 -20.13 7.96
C ILE A 127 9.99 -21.22 8.14
N ILE A 128 9.02 -21.00 9.02
CA ILE A 128 7.93 -21.95 9.27
C ILE A 128 7.09 -22.16 8.01
N LYS A 129 6.77 -21.08 7.29
CA LYS A 129 6.02 -21.18 6.03
C LYS A 129 6.76 -22.00 5.00
N ARG A 130 8.06 -21.80 4.83
CA ARG A 130 8.89 -22.58 3.92
C ARG A 130 8.96 -24.05 4.33
N ALA A 131 9.10 -24.34 5.62
CA ALA A 131 9.08 -25.70 6.12
C ALA A 131 7.73 -26.41 5.85
N GLN A 132 6.61 -25.71 5.98
CA GLN A 132 5.28 -26.22 5.64
C GLN A 132 5.12 -26.51 4.15
N GLU A 133 5.61 -25.61 3.29
CA GLU A 133 5.60 -25.80 1.83
C GLU A 133 6.40 -27.03 1.42
N ASP A 134 7.52 -27.31 2.11
CA ASP A 134 8.38 -28.49 1.87
C ASP A 134 7.90 -29.74 2.65
N ASN A 135 6.70 -29.70 3.28
CA ASN A 135 6.15 -30.78 4.10
C ASN A 135 7.10 -31.27 5.20
N ILE A 136 7.75 -30.32 5.86
CA ILE A 136 8.67 -30.58 6.98
C ILE A 136 7.89 -30.45 8.29
N VAL A 137 8.04 -31.46 9.16
CA VAL A 137 7.58 -31.42 10.52
C VAL A 137 8.74 -30.95 11.40
N PRO A 138 8.59 -29.82 12.13
CA PRO A 138 9.64 -29.36 13.02
C PRO A 138 9.97 -30.37 14.10
N ALA A 139 11.24 -30.49 14.47
CA ALA A 139 11.66 -31.33 15.58
C ALA A 139 11.18 -30.76 16.93
N ILE A 140 11.10 -31.62 17.94
CA ILE A 140 10.80 -31.19 19.31
C ILE A 140 12.07 -30.55 19.90
N ILE A 141 11.90 -29.39 20.51
CA ILE A 141 12.99 -28.65 21.15
C ILE A 141 12.83 -28.66 22.67
N GLU A 142 13.95 -28.62 23.36
CA GLU A 142 14.06 -28.45 24.80
C GLU A 142 14.93 -27.24 25.13
N LYS A 143 14.80 -26.69 26.34
CA LYS A 143 15.64 -25.61 26.86
C LYS A 143 15.75 -24.38 25.94
N PHE A 144 14.64 -23.98 25.34
CA PHE A 144 14.62 -22.80 24.47
C PHE A 144 14.96 -21.52 25.24
N GLU A 145 15.86 -20.72 24.70
CA GLU A 145 16.22 -19.39 25.22
C GLU A 145 16.39 -18.40 24.08
N ALA A 146 15.59 -17.34 24.08
CA ALA A 146 15.74 -16.23 23.14
C ALA A 146 16.83 -15.26 23.61
N LEU A 147 17.75 -14.91 22.69
CA LEU A 147 18.83 -13.95 22.90
C LEU A 147 18.50 -12.67 22.14
N SER A 148 18.11 -11.63 22.87
CA SER A 148 17.64 -10.38 22.28
C SER A 148 18.67 -9.76 21.33
N GLY A 149 18.24 -9.50 20.07
CA GLY A 149 19.09 -8.91 19.02
C GLY A 149 20.13 -9.86 18.41
N LEU A 150 20.25 -11.09 18.89
CA LEU A 150 21.21 -12.08 18.43
C LEU A 150 20.55 -13.27 17.72
N GLY A 151 19.54 -13.88 18.36
CA GLY A 151 18.87 -15.06 17.87
C GLY A 151 18.27 -15.90 19.00
N ALA A 152 18.32 -17.24 18.87
CA ALA A 152 17.83 -18.16 19.88
C ALA A 152 18.72 -19.40 19.97
N LYS A 153 18.69 -20.06 21.13
CA LYS A 153 19.32 -21.35 21.35
C LYS A 153 18.34 -22.36 21.96
N ALA A 154 18.50 -23.62 21.65
CA ALA A 154 17.74 -24.71 22.22
C ALA A 154 18.52 -26.03 22.17
N GLU A 155 17.94 -27.09 22.68
CA GLU A 155 18.39 -28.45 22.46
C GLU A 155 17.41 -29.18 21.54
N ILE A 156 17.93 -29.82 20.50
CA ILE A 156 17.17 -30.68 19.58
C ILE A 156 17.71 -32.11 19.77
N GLU A 157 16.86 -33.02 20.22
CA GLU A 157 17.28 -34.43 20.49
C GLU A 157 18.54 -34.53 21.37
N GLY A 158 18.63 -33.66 22.39
CA GLY A 158 19.77 -33.61 23.31
C GLY A 158 21.06 -32.99 22.73
N ARG A 159 21.01 -32.40 21.54
CA ARG A 159 22.12 -31.68 20.93
C ARG A 159 21.87 -30.17 20.94
N PRO A 160 22.88 -29.34 21.27
CA PRO A 160 22.71 -27.90 21.23
C PRO A 160 22.50 -27.40 19.78
N ALA A 161 21.54 -26.53 19.61
CA ALA A 161 21.22 -25.89 18.34
C ALA A 161 21.09 -24.37 18.52
N LEU A 162 21.60 -23.62 17.56
CA LEU A 162 21.62 -22.16 17.56
C LEU A 162 21.01 -21.64 16.25
N ILE A 163 20.23 -20.59 16.35
CA ILE A 163 19.75 -19.81 15.20
C ILE A 163 19.94 -18.33 15.49
N GLY A 164 20.57 -17.61 14.59
CA GLY A 164 20.82 -16.18 14.83
C GLY A 164 21.64 -15.52 13.73
N ASN A 165 22.04 -14.28 14.00
CA ASN A 165 22.88 -13.51 13.10
C ASN A 165 24.37 -13.94 13.18
N LYS A 166 25.18 -13.40 12.27
CA LYS A 166 26.62 -13.68 12.20
C LYS A 166 27.33 -13.46 13.54
N MET A 167 26.94 -12.41 14.27
CA MET A 167 27.57 -12.05 15.55
C MET A 167 27.37 -13.16 16.59
N MET A 168 26.16 -13.69 16.71
CA MET A 168 25.84 -14.80 17.61
C MET A 168 26.68 -16.05 17.31
N LEU A 169 26.79 -16.42 16.04
CA LEU A 169 27.56 -17.60 15.65
C LEU A 169 29.05 -17.45 15.98
N THR A 170 29.60 -16.26 15.74
CA THR A 170 30.99 -15.92 16.07
C THR A 170 31.25 -15.94 17.58
N GLU A 171 30.36 -15.36 18.40
CA GLU A 171 30.47 -15.37 19.87
C GLU A 171 30.44 -16.77 20.46
N HIS A 172 29.74 -17.71 19.79
CA HIS A 172 29.70 -19.12 20.19
C HIS A 172 30.82 -19.98 19.54
N GLY A 173 31.77 -19.33 18.87
CA GLY A 173 32.94 -20.02 18.30
C GLY A 173 32.62 -20.87 17.07
N ILE A 174 31.51 -20.62 16.39
CA ILE A 174 31.12 -21.36 15.18
C ILE A 174 31.83 -20.76 13.97
N ASP A 175 32.59 -21.58 13.25
CA ASP A 175 33.25 -21.17 12.00
C ASP A 175 32.23 -21.03 10.87
N ILE A 176 32.10 -19.79 10.36
CA ILE A 176 31.21 -19.46 9.25
C ILE A 176 31.94 -19.20 7.93
N ALA A 177 33.28 -19.35 7.89
CA ALA A 177 34.09 -18.98 6.73
C ALA A 177 33.65 -19.69 5.45
N SER A 178 33.25 -20.96 5.55
CA SER A 178 32.77 -21.74 4.40
C SER A 178 31.46 -21.24 3.77
N LEU A 179 30.65 -20.51 4.52
CA LEU A 179 29.36 -19.94 4.06
C LEU A 179 29.43 -18.45 3.78
N GLU A 180 30.49 -17.75 4.20
CA GLU A 180 30.56 -16.27 4.15
C GLU A 180 30.51 -15.74 2.71
N GLU A 181 31.20 -16.39 1.78
CA GLU A 181 31.16 -15.99 0.36
C GLU A 181 29.78 -16.18 -0.23
N LYS A 182 29.11 -17.32 0.08
CA LYS A 182 27.74 -17.58 -0.39
C LYS A 182 26.74 -16.58 0.22
N ALA A 183 26.84 -16.33 1.52
CA ALA A 183 25.99 -15.35 2.22
C ALA A 183 26.15 -13.94 1.66
N SER A 184 27.39 -13.52 1.37
CA SER A 184 27.67 -12.21 0.77
C SER A 184 27.09 -12.09 -0.65
N ARG A 185 27.14 -13.15 -1.43
CA ARG A 185 26.56 -13.18 -2.78
C ARG A 185 25.03 -13.07 -2.73
N LEU A 186 24.37 -13.88 -1.89
CA LEU A 186 22.90 -13.86 -1.73
C LEU A 186 22.37 -12.56 -1.12
N SER A 187 23.18 -11.80 -0.40
CA SER A 187 22.77 -10.51 0.15
C SER A 187 22.97 -9.33 -0.82
N ALA A 188 23.64 -9.55 -1.96
CA ALA A 188 23.88 -8.52 -2.99
C ALA A 188 22.81 -8.52 -4.10
N ASP A 189 22.05 -9.60 -4.22
CA ASP A 189 20.89 -9.76 -5.13
C ASP A 189 19.60 -9.26 -4.46
#